data_c032487b93995cf638cf35ae21206c1d
#
_entry.id   c032487b93995cf638cf35ae21206c1d
#
_cell.length_a   1.000
_cell.length_b   1.000
_cell.length_c   1.000
_cell.angle_alpha   90.00
_cell.angle_beta   90.00
_cell.angle_gamma   90.00
#
_symmetry.space_group_name_H-M   'P 1'
#
loop_
_entity.id
_entity.type
_entity.pdbx_description
1 polymer ?
#
loop_
_entity_poly.entity_id
_entity_poly.type
_entity_poly.pdbx_seq_one_letter_code
_entity_poly.pdbx_strand_id
1 'polypeptide(L)'
;RDYYASRGLGDVYKRQINKRLREIDEMESNVQKLCQKRREELEKVANLSSEEAREILLAEVKREVSHEAALMIKEIESKAKDEADKKAREIITTAIQRCAADHVSESTVHVVPLPNDEMKGRIIGREGRNIRTIETLTGVDLIIDDTPEAVILSSFDPIRREVARIALEKLIVDGRIHPARIEEMVERAQKDVENDIKEEGEQATLETGVHGLHPEITKLLGRLKYRTSYGQNVLKHSIEVAYLAALMASELGLDVNLAKRAGLLHDIGKAVDQEQEGPHALIGGDLAKKYHESPLVVNAIAAHHGDVEMLSMEAILVQAADAISAARPGARRETVETYIKRLEKLEEIANSYEGVEKSYAIQAGREIRIMVKPEVLDDAGSIELARDLAKSIEEQLEYPGQIKINVILSLIHISEPTRRVVIS
;
A
#
# COMPACT_ATOMS: atom_id res chain seq x y z
N ARG A 1 8.00 82.32 32.01
CA ARG A 1 8.17 81.03 31.21
C ARG A 1 6.86 80.23 31.20
N ASP A 2 6.08 80.17 32.26
CA ASP A 2 4.86 79.35 32.36
C ASP A 2 3.69 79.83 31.53
N TYR A 3 3.62 81.14 31.24
CA TYR A 3 2.56 81.75 30.45
C TYR A 3 2.63 81.39 28.95
N TYR A 4 3.82 81.20 28.41
CA TYR A 4 3.99 80.76 27.01
C TYR A 4 3.78 79.21 26.83
N ALA A 5 4.04 78.45 27.85
CA ALA A 5 3.84 76.97 27.84
C ALA A 5 2.30 76.68 27.86
N SER A 6 1.51 77.40 28.67
CA SER A 6 0.06 77.23 28.73
C SER A 6 -0.68 77.65 27.42
N ARG A 7 -0.14 78.65 26.72
CA ARG A 7 -0.67 79.05 25.39
C ARG A 7 -0.38 77.97 24.31
N GLY A 8 0.81 77.41 24.32
CA GLY A 8 1.19 76.32 23.39
C GLY A 8 0.31 75.12 23.57
N LEU A 9 0.04 74.70 24.80
CA LEU A 9 -0.86 73.56 25.10
C LEU A 9 -2.28 73.83 24.65
N GLY A 10 -2.78 75.06 24.86
CA GLY A 10 -4.10 75.45 24.39
C GLY A 10 -4.28 75.40 22.87
N ASP A 11 -3.24 75.75 22.13
CA ASP A 11 -3.28 75.71 20.65
C ASP A 11 -3.19 74.24 20.12
N VAL A 12 -2.51 73.34 20.81
CA VAL A 12 -2.50 71.91 20.49
C VAL A 12 -3.88 71.28 20.74
N TYR A 13 -4.50 71.60 21.88
CA TYR A 13 -5.86 71.13 22.18
C TYR A 13 -6.91 71.74 21.21
N LYS A 14 -6.78 72.95 20.84
CA LYS A 14 -7.66 73.58 19.82
C LYS A 14 -7.52 72.85 18.44
N ARG A 15 -6.33 72.58 18.02
CA ARG A 15 -6.11 71.81 16.77
C ARG A 15 -6.71 70.40 16.83
N GLN A 16 -6.56 69.72 17.95
CA GLN A 16 -7.10 68.39 18.16
C GLN A 16 -8.63 68.35 18.22
N ILE A 17 -9.23 69.39 18.87
CA ILE A 17 -10.68 69.58 18.90
C ILE A 17 -11.20 69.90 17.49
N ASN A 18 -10.56 70.82 16.77
CA ASN A 18 -10.96 71.14 15.39
C ASN A 18 -10.80 69.93 14.43
N LYS A 19 -9.82 69.05 14.66
CA LYS A 19 -9.69 67.81 13.89
C LYS A 19 -10.84 66.85 14.19
N ARG A 20 -11.19 66.65 15.44
CA ARG A 20 -12.33 65.80 15.84
C ARG A 20 -13.68 66.40 15.39
N LEU A 21 -13.85 67.66 15.40
CA LEU A 21 -15.06 68.33 14.87
C LEU A 21 -15.20 68.01 13.37
N ARG A 22 -14.14 68.09 12.58
CA ARG A 22 -14.19 67.75 11.15
C ARG A 22 -14.52 66.26 10.92
N GLU A 23 -13.94 65.39 11.72
CA GLU A 23 -14.22 63.95 11.66
C GLU A 23 -15.71 63.66 12.02
N ILE A 24 -16.27 64.39 12.97
CA ILE A 24 -17.71 64.31 13.32
C ILE A 24 -18.56 64.81 12.21
N ASP A 25 -18.25 65.99 11.63
CA ASP A 25 -18.97 66.56 10.53
C ASP A 25 -18.99 65.66 9.27
N GLU A 26 -17.81 64.95 8.99
CA GLU A 26 -17.73 63.98 7.94
C GLU A 26 -18.59 62.75 8.24
N MET A 27 -18.59 62.28 9.49
CA MET A 27 -19.46 61.18 9.92
C MET A 27 -20.94 61.54 9.84
N GLU A 28 -21.34 62.72 10.31
CA GLU A 28 -22.73 63.23 10.19
C GLU A 28 -23.17 63.31 8.72
N SER A 29 -22.31 63.85 7.85
CA SER A 29 -22.59 63.87 6.41
C SER A 29 -22.75 62.48 5.81
N ASN A 30 -21.92 61.53 6.21
CA ASN A 30 -22.04 60.15 5.74
C ASN A 30 -23.30 59.46 6.27
N VAL A 31 -23.66 59.68 7.52
CA VAL A 31 -24.90 59.17 8.12
C VAL A 31 -26.12 59.77 7.41
N GLN A 32 -26.13 61.12 7.15
CA GLN A 32 -27.19 61.73 6.41
C GLN A 32 -27.35 61.17 4.99
N LYS A 33 -26.25 61.00 4.27
CA LYS A 33 -26.29 60.37 2.93
C LYS A 33 -26.80 58.87 2.98
N LEU A 34 -26.46 58.15 4.03
CA LEU A 34 -26.96 56.79 4.23
C LEU A 34 -28.45 56.75 4.56
N CYS A 35 -28.93 57.72 5.41
CA CYS A 35 -30.34 57.86 5.74
C CYS A 35 -31.15 58.25 4.51
N GLN A 36 -30.59 59.12 3.66
CA GLN A 36 -31.27 59.57 2.43
C GLN A 36 -31.36 58.35 1.44
N LYS A 37 -30.29 57.59 1.23
CA LYS A 37 -30.36 56.43 0.40
C LYS A 37 -31.35 55.38 0.91
N ARG A 38 -31.38 55.13 2.21
CA ARG A 38 -32.39 54.22 2.81
C ARG A 38 -33.83 54.78 2.65
N ARG A 39 -34.03 56.10 2.74
CA ARG A 39 -35.33 56.65 2.51
C ARG A 39 -35.75 56.45 1.06
N GLU A 40 -34.86 56.66 0.08
CA GLU A 40 -35.16 56.47 -1.34
C GLU A 40 -35.42 54.95 -1.64
N GLU A 41 -34.74 54.05 -0.96
CA GLU A 41 -35.02 52.60 -1.05
C GLU A 41 -36.36 52.22 -0.42
N LEU A 42 -36.71 52.83 0.74
CA LEU A 42 -38.02 52.68 1.37
C LEU A 42 -39.15 53.25 0.53
N GLU A 43 -38.93 54.37 -0.14
CA GLU A 43 -39.93 55.01 -1.08
C GLU A 43 -40.13 54.08 -2.30
N LYS A 44 -39.09 53.44 -2.81
CA LYS A 44 -39.22 52.42 -3.86
C LYS A 44 -39.99 51.20 -3.37
N VAL A 45 -39.75 50.76 -2.14
CA VAL A 45 -40.46 49.61 -1.52
C VAL A 45 -41.92 50.01 -1.20
N ALA A 46 -42.18 51.24 -0.80
CA ALA A 46 -43.57 51.76 -0.55
C ALA A 46 -44.43 51.82 -1.82
N ASN A 47 -43.81 51.79 -3.00
CA ASN A 47 -44.54 51.72 -4.29
C ASN A 47 -44.80 50.27 -4.75
N LEU A 48 -44.28 49.27 -4.01
CA LEU A 48 -44.55 47.87 -4.22
C LEU A 48 -45.76 47.42 -3.41
N SER A 49 -46.56 46.50 -3.93
CA SER A 49 -47.63 45.88 -3.15
C SER A 49 -47.03 45.16 -1.93
N SER A 50 -47.80 45.04 -0.86
CA SER A 50 -47.36 44.31 0.35
C SER A 50 -46.92 42.90 0.08
N GLU A 51 -47.51 42.26 -0.94
CA GLU A 51 -47.18 40.93 -1.43
C GLU A 51 -45.82 40.89 -2.13
N GLU A 52 -45.56 41.81 -3.05
CA GLU A 52 -44.30 41.93 -3.79
C GLU A 52 -43.11 42.26 -2.84
N ALA A 53 -43.31 43.17 -1.89
CA ALA A 53 -42.29 43.47 -0.87
C ALA A 53 -41.95 42.24 -0.01
N ARG A 54 -42.96 41.43 0.33
CA ARG A 54 -42.79 40.19 1.07
C ARG A 54 -42.00 39.13 0.24
N GLU A 55 -42.33 39.01 -1.05
CA GLU A 55 -41.63 38.08 -1.94
C GLU A 55 -40.16 38.44 -2.13
N ILE A 56 -39.86 39.75 -2.31
CA ILE A 56 -38.49 40.24 -2.43
C ILE A 56 -37.69 39.96 -1.15
N LEU A 57 -38.26 40.26 0.02
CA LEU A 57 -37.65 39.99 1.32
C LEU A 57 -37.42 38.47 1.54
N LEU A 58 -38.42 37.65 1.22
CA LEU A 58 -38.32 36.21 1.33
C LEU A 58 -37.25 35.65 0.38
N ALA A 59 -37.14 36.14 -0.85
CA ALA A 59 -36.13 35.73 -1.81
C ALA A 59 -34.70 36.11 -1.35
N GLU A 60 -34.56 37.32 -0.76
CA GLU A 60 -33.26 37.75 -0.23
C GLU A 60 -32.82 36.96 0.97
N VAL A 61 -33.70 36.77 1.96
CA VAL A 61 -33.44 35.93 3.14
C VAL A 61 -33.15 34.48 2.73
N LYS A 62 -33.93 33.94 1.79
CA LYS A 62 -33.71 32.59 1.28
C LYS A 62 -32.33 32.42 0.61
N ARG A 63 -31.89 33.44 -0.14
CA ARG A 63 -30.58 33.45 -0.79
C ARG A 63 -29.45 33.53 0.24
N GLU A 64 -29.57 34.37 1.25
CA GLU A 64 -28.60 34.55 2.34
C GLU A 64 -28.48 33.27 3.16
N VAL A 65 -29.62 32.72 3.61
CA VAL A 65 -29.65 31.45 4.37
C VAL A 65 -29.12 30.27 3.53
N SER A 66 -29.47 30.23 2.22
CA SER A 66 -28.92 29.16 1.35
C SER A 66 -27.41 29.28 1.17
N HIS A 67 -26.86 30.48 1.11
CA HIS A 67 -25.42 30.71 1.03
C HIS A 67 -24.72 30.32 2.33
N GLU A 68 -25.24 30.72 3.48
CA GLU A 68 -24.72 30.33 4.78
C GLU A 68 -24.78 28.79 5.00
N ALA A 69 -25.92 28.17 4.64
CA ALA A 69 -26.09 26.73 4.71
C ALA A 69 -25.07 25.99 3.82
N ALA A 70 -24.85 26.48 2.59
CA ALA A 70 -23.88 25.90 1.68
C ALA A 70 -22.42 25.97 2.21
N LEU A 71 -22.07 27.11 2.83
CA LEU A 71 -20.77 27.28 3.48
C LEU A 71 -20.62 26.32 4.68
N MET A 72 -21.65 26.22 5.51
CA MET A 72 -21.66 25.34 6.69
C MET A 72 -21.58 23.88 6.29
N ILE A 73 -22.31 23.44 5.26
CA ILE A 73 -22.24 22.09 4.70
C ILE A 73 -20.82 21.79 4.23
N LYS A 74 -20.24 22.69 3.43
CA LYS A 74 -18.86 22.52 2.94
C LYS A 74 -17.82 22.42 4.08
N GLU A 75 -18.01 23.21 5.14
CA GLU A 75 -17.13 23.15 6.31
C GLU A 75 -17.28 21.82 7.07
N ILE A 76 -18.52 21.34 7.24
CA ILE A 76 -18.82 20.04 7.89
C ILE A 76 -18.27 18.90 7.05
N GLU A 77 -18.47 18.92 5.73
CA GLU A 77 -17.94 17.90 4.82
C GLU A 77 -16.40 17.84 4.85
N SER A 78 -15.75 19.03 4.83
CA SER A 78 -14.29 19.10 4.94
C SER A 78 -13.78 18.54 6.26
N LYS A 79 -14.39 18.93 7.38
CA LYS A 79 -14.00 18.40 8.71
C LYS A 79 -14.24 16.91 8.82
N ALA A 80 -15.38 16.42 8.33
CA ALA A 80 -15.71 15.00 8.35
C ALA A 80 -14.70 14.19 7.51
N LYS A 81 -14.27 14.71 6.35
CA LYS A 81 -13.26 14.08 5.51
C LYS A 81 -11.89 14.05 6.21
N ASP A 82 -11.46 15.17 6.79
CA ASP A 82 -10.18 15.24 7.51
C ASP A 82 -10.15 14.31 8.74
N GLU A 83 -11.26 14.21 9.47
CA GLU A 83 -11.40 13.30 10.60
C GLU A 83 -11.39 11.82 10.14
N ALA A 84 -12.10 11.52 9.03
CA ALA A 84 -12.12 10.19 8.44
C ALA A 84 -10.72 9.76 7.97
N ASP A 85 -9.99 10.64 7.27
CA ASP A 85 -8.62 10.39 6.81
C ASP A 85 -7.67 10.16 7.98
N LYS A 86 -7.79 10.95 9.05
CA LYS A 86 -6.99 10.78 10.27
C LYS A 86 -7.26 9.45 10.94
N LYS A 87 -8.55 9.09 11.09
CA LYS A 87 -8.97 7.84 11.72
C LYS A 87 -8.57 6.62 10.89
N ALA A 88 -8.69 6.71 9.57
CA ALA A 88 -8.21 5.66 8.65
C ALA A 88 -6.71 5.42 8.79
N ARG A 89 -5.89 6.48 8.82
CA ARG A 89 -4.43 6.36 9.03
C ARG A 89 -4.09 5.74 10.39
N GLU A 90 -4.80 6.09 11.45
CA GLU A 90 -4.60 5.54 12.79
C GLU A 90 -4.91 4.04 12.83
N ILE A 91 -6.01 3.61 12.21
CA ILE A 91 -6.41 2.20 12.08
C ILE A 91 -5.35 1.43 11.29
N ILE A 92 -4.94 1.94 10.13
CA ILE A 92 -3.91 1.31 9.27
C ILE A 92 -2.58 1.20 10.03
N THR A 93 -2.15 2.27 10.72
CA THR A 93 -0.89 2.26 11.50
C THR A 93 -0.94 1.23 12.62
N THR A 94 -2.06 1.15 13.35
CA THR A 94 -2.26 0.18 14.42
C THR A 94 -2.27 -1.26 13.88
N ALA A 95 -2.90 -1.46 12.74
CA ALA A 95 -2.94 -2.76 12.06
C ALA A 95 -1.54 -3.19 11.61
N ILE A 96 -0.77 -2.31 10.95
CA ILE A 96 0.62 -2.57 10.53
C ILE A 96 1.51 -2.91 11.73
N GLN A 97 1.38 -2.18 12.85
CA GLN A 97 2.16 -2.45 14.06
C GLN A 97 1.88 -3.84 14.67
N ARG A 98 0.63 -4.31 14.59
CA ARG A 98 0.23 -5.63 15.10
C ARG A 98 0.65 -6.78 14.18
N CYS A 99 0.76 -6.52 12.88
CA CYS A 99 1.05 -7.52 11.84
C CYS A 99 2.51 -7.53 11.37
N ALA A 100 3.40 -6.75 11.98
CA ALA A 100 4.82 -6.70 11.62
C ALA A 100 5.53 -8.02 12.05
N ALA A 101 5.45 -9.04 11.22
CA ALA A 101 6.09 -10.34 11.42
C ALA A 101 6.98 -10.74 10.22
N ASP A 102 7.84 -11.72 10.44
CA ASP A 102 9.00 -12.16 9.66
C ASP A 102 8.82 -12.35 8.15
N HIS A 103 9.91 -12.09 7.42
CA HIS A 103 10.00 -12.23 5.97
C HIS A 103 10.52 -13.61 5.51
N VAL A 104 9.90 -14.15 4.47
CA VAL A 104 10.38 -15.32 3.72
C VAL A 104 10.59 -14.94 2.26
N SER A 105 11.76 -15.29 1.66
CA SER A 105 12.00 -15.09 0.22
C SER A 105 11.56 -16.31 -0.57
N GLU A 106 10.85 -16.11 -1.68
CA GLU A 106 10.51 -17.19 -2.61
C GLU A 106 11.74 -17.58 -3.42
N SER A 107 12.00 -18.89 -3.47
CA SER A 107 13.02 -19.48 -4.32
C SER A 107 12.45 -20.76 -4.92
N THR A 108 12.57 -20.94 -6.24
CA THR A 108 12.24 -22.20 -6.92
C THR A 108 13.29 -23.28 -6.65
N VAL A 109 14.38 -22.90 -6.04
CA VAL A 109 15.52 -23.76 -5.67
C VAL A 109 15.70 -23.80 -4.17
N HIS A 110 16.03 -24.95 -3.63
CA HIS A 110 16.45 -25.15 -2.25
C HIS A 110 17.82 -25.79 -2.19
N VAL A 111 18.72 -25.24 -1.39
CA VAL A 111 20.06 -25.77 -1.20
C VAL A 111 20.07 -26.63 0.05
N VAL A 112 20.43 -27.91 -0.10
CA VAL A 112 20.59 -28.83 1.02
C VAL A 112 22.08 -28.96 1.31
N PRO A 113 22.53 -28.57 2.53
CA PRO A 113 23.93 -28.72 2.91
C PRO A 113 24.30 -30.18 3.13
N LEU A 114 25.49 -30.53 2.70
CA LEU A 114 26.08 -31.88 2.89
C LEU A 114 27.18 -31.82 3.94
N PRO A 115 27.36 -32.88 4.74
CA PRO A 115 28.45 -32.97 5.73
C PRO A 115 29.85 -32.98 5.09
N ASN A 116 29.97 -33.48 3.87
CA ASN A 116 31.18 -33.52 3.06
C ASN A 116 30.83 -33.80 1.58
N ASP A 117 31.78 -33.57 0.67
CA ASP A 117 31.59 -33.81 -0.76
C ASP A 117 31.51 -35.29 -1.14
N GLU A 118 32.00 -36.21 -0.33
CA GLU A 118 31.86 -37.66 -0.58
C GLU A 118 30.37 -38.06 -0.61
N MET A 119 29.52 -37.35 0.09
CA MET A 119 28.09 -37.61 0.09
C MET A 119 27.45 -37.39 -1.27
N LYS A 120 27.99 -36.49 -2.12
CA LYS A 120 27.53 -36.32 -3.51
C LYS A 120 27.58 -37.59 -4.30
N GLY A 121 28.73 -38.31 -4.24
CA GLY A 121 28.90 -39.59 -4.92
C GLY A 121 27.90 -40.64 -4.45
N ARG A 122 27.55 -40.64 -3.15
CA ARG A 122 26.56 -41.57 -2.58
C ARG A 122 25.12 -41.21 -3.00
N ILE A 123 24.81 -39.95 -3.08
CA ILE A 123 23.51 -39.47 -3.57
C ILE A 123 23.35 -39.80 -5.05
N ILE A 124 24.38 -39.60 -5.87
CA ILE A 124 24.37 -40.02 -7.29
C ILE A 124 24.20 -41.52 -7.40
N GLY A 125 25.00 -42.27 -6.67
CA GLY A 125 25.07 -43.75 -6.73
C GLY A 125 25.69 -44.27 -8.02
N ARG A 126 25.82 -45.60 -8.11
CA ARG A 126 26.38 -46.25 -9.32
C ARG A 126 25.50 -45.94 -10.53
N GLU A 127 26.09 -45.38 -11.59
CA GLU A 127 25.42 -45.03 -12.85
C GLU A 127 24.21 -44.05 -12.66
N GLY A 128 24.21 -43.28 -11.61
CA GLY A 128 23.10 -42.32 -11.30
C GLY A 128 21.83 -42.98 -10.78
N ARG A 129 21.91 -44.22 -10.26
CA ARG A 129 20.70 -44.96 -9.84
C ARG A 129 19.97 -44.31 -8.69
N ASN A 130 20.67 -43.79 -7.70
CA ASN A 130 20.05 -43.23 -6.52
C ASN A 130 19.41 -41.87 -6.84
N ILE A 131 20.11 -40.99 -7.56
CA ILE A 131 19.57 -39.68 -7.96
C ILE A 131 18.30 -39.83 -8.82
N ARG A 132 18.34 -40.74 -9.83
CA ARG A 132 17.12 -41.00 -10.65
C ARG A 132 15.95 -41.54 -9.81
N THR A 133 16.25 -42.35 -8.78
CA THR A 133 15.20 -42.85 -7.89
C THR A 133 14.56 -41.73 -7.11
N ILE A 134 15.35 -40.77 -6.55
CA ILE A 134 14.84 -39.61 -5.84
C ILE A 134 14.01 -38.73 -6.78
N GLU A 135 14.54 -38.39 -7.95
CA GLU A 135 13.87 -37.57 -8.95
C GLU A 135 12.54 -38.17 -9.42
N THR A 136 12.54 -39.51 -9.69
CA THR A 136 11.30 -40.21 -10.13
C THR A 136 10.22 -40.22 -9.04
N LEU A 137 10.60 -40.45 -7.77
CA LEU A 137 9.64 -40.54 -6.67
C LEU A 137 9.13 -39.20 -6.19
N THR A 138 9.95 -38.16 -6.27
CA THR A 138 9.58 -36.79 -5.78
C THR A 138 9.09 -35.87 -6.88
N GLY A 139 9.50 -36.12 -8.14
CA GLY A 139 9.26 -35.17 -9.25
C GLY A 139 10.06 -33.87 -9.10
N VAL A 140 11.23 -33.94 -8.44
CA VAL A 140 12.12 -32.80 -8.18
C VAL A 140 13.46 -33.06 -8.82
N ASP A 141 14.01 -32.12 -9.55
CA ASP A 141 15.34 -32.21 -10.14
C ASP A 141 16.43 -31.97 -9.09
N LEU A 142 17.40 -32.85 -9.01
CA LEU A 142 18.57 -32.72 -8.15
C LEU A 142 19.76 -32.25 -8.97
N ILE A 143 20.20 -31.04 -8.73
CA ILE A 143 21.37 -30.46 -9.38
C ILE A 143 22.57 -30.63 -8.45
N ILE A 144 23.55 -31.41 -8.90
CA ILE A 144 24.81 -31.70 -8.21
C ILE A 144 25.92 -31.13 -9.08
N ASP A 145 26.40 -29.96 -8.73
CA ASP A 145 27.46 -29.23 -9.41
C ASP A 145 28.74 -29.14 -8.55
N ASP A 146 29.68 -28.29 -8.96
CA ASP A 146 30.93 -28.05 -8.24
C ASP A 146 30.78 -27.21 -6.95
N THR A 147 29.55 -26.78 -6.58
CA THR A 147 29.31 -26.07 -5.32
C THR A 147 29.72 -26.93 -4.14
N PRO A 148 30.69 -26.52 -3.28
CA PRO A 148 31.15 -27.34 -2.17
C PRO A 148 30.01 -27.68 -1.20
N GLU A 149 29.99 -28.97 -0.76
CA GLU A 149 29.12 -29.44 0.33
C GLU A 149 27.64 -29.09 0.18
N ALA A 150 27.11 -29.09 -1.05
CA ALA A 150 25.71 -28.70 -1.32
C ALA A 150 25.12 -29.55 -2.47
N VAL A 151 23.80 -29.75 -2.37
CA VAL A 151 22.92 -30.22 -3.45
C VAL A 151 21.76 -29.24 -3.61
N ILE A 152 21.44 -28.94 -4.84
CA ILE A 152 20.36 -28.01 -5.16
C ILE A 152 19.14 -28.81 -5.61
N LEU A 153 18.00 -28.58 -4.98
CA LEU A 153 16.69 -29.10 -5.35
C LEU A 153 15.94 -28.07 -6.16
N SER A 154 15.48 -28.42 -7.37
CA SER A 154 14.74 -27.57 -8.26
C SER A 154 13.37 -28.16 -8.60
N SER A 155 12.31 -27.43 -8.32
CA SER A 155 10.94 -27.79 -8.68
C SER A 155 10.03 -26.56 -8.64
N PHE A 156 9.06 -26.51 -9.53
CA PHE A 156 7.97 -25.51 -9.48
C PHE A 156 6.99 -25.78 -8.35
N ASP A 157 6.80 -27.05 -7.96
CA ASP A 157 5.92 -27.43 -6.85
C ASP A 157 6.67 -27.34 -5.51
N PRO A 158 6.35 -26.38 -4.64
CA PRO A 158 7.04 -26.18 -3.38
C PRO A 158 6.81 -27.33 -2.39
N ILE A 159 5.69 -28.04 -2.46
CA ILE A 159 5.38 -29.17 -1.59
C ILE A 159 6.25 -30.37 -1.99
N ARG A 160 6.38 -30.67 -3.26
CA ARG A 160 7.28 -31.73 -3.75
C ARG A 160 8.73 -31.43 -3.39
N ARG A 161 9.15 -30.17 -3.53
CA ARG A 161 10.50 -29.72 -3.16
C ARG A 161 10.77 -29.92 -1.67
N GLU A 162 9.78 -29.61 -0.82
CA GLU A 162 9.89 -29.83 0.62
C GLU A 162 9.96 -31.32 0.99
N VAL A 163 9.15 -32.18 0.35
CA VAL A 163 9.24 -33.64 0.48
C VAL A 163 10.63 -34.15 0.11
N ALA A 164 11.17 -33.66 -1.01
CA ALA A 164 12.53 -34.06 -1.45
C ALA A 164 13.60 -33.61 -0.46
N ARG A 165 13.47 -32.38 0.09
CA ARG A 165 14.39 -31.85 1.10
C ARG A 165 14.41 -32.71 2.35
N ILE A 166 13.24 -32.95 2.93
CA ILE A 166 13.12 -33.75 4.15
C ILE A 166 13.62 -35.20 3.92
N ALA A 167 13.28 -35.80 2.77
CA ALA A 167 13.76 -37.15 2.43
C ALA A 167 15.28 -37.19 2.30
N LEU A 168 15.87 -36.20 1.62
CA LEU A 168 17.31 -36.11 1.43
C LEU A 168 18.05 -35.88 2.75
N GLU A 169 17.57 -34.96 3.60
CA GLU A 169 18.15 -34.75 4.94
C GLU A 169 18.12 -36.01 5.80
N LYS A 170 17.00 -36.74 5.80
CA LYS A 170 16.91 -38.02 6.51
C LYS A 170 17.88 -39.08 5.97
N LEU A 171 18.06 -39.14 4.64
CA LEU A 171 19.01 -40.06 3.99
C LEU A 171 20.45 -39.67 4.33
N ILE A 172 20.77 -38.38 4.40
CA ILE A 172 22.09 -37.88 4.79
C ILE A 172 22.41 -38.28 6.23
N VAL A 173 21.48 -38.08 7.16
CA VAL A 173 21.63 -38.42 8.58
C VAL A 173 21.74 -39.94 8.77
N ASP A 174 20.89 -40.72 8.08
CA ASP A 174 20.92 -42.20 8.16
C ASP A 174 22.19 -42.80 7.51
N GLY A 175 22.75 -42.10 6.53
CA GLY A 175 23.96 -42.55 5.83
C GLY A 175 23.76 -43.72 4.87
N ARG A 176 22.62 -44.36 4.79
CA ARG A 176 22.30 -45.49 3.89
C ARG A 176 21.51 -45.02 2.69
N ILE A 177 22.20 -44.76 1.58
CA ILE A 177 21.58 -44.24 0.36
C ILE A 177 21.55 -45.35 -0.69
N HIS A 178 20.39 -46.01 -0.83
CA HIS A 178 20.08 -46.98 -1.86
C HIS A 178 18.58 -46.97 -2.19
N PRO A 179 18.15 -47.45 -3.37
CA PRO A 179 16.78 -47.27 -3.86
C PRO A 179 15.67 -47.61 -2.86
N ALA A 180 15.70 -48.77 -2.23
CA ALA A 180 14.68 -49.17 -1.27
C ALA A 180 14.64 -48.28 -0.01
N ARG A 181 15.79 -47.74 0.41
CA ARG A 181 15.81 -46.76 1.54
C ARG A 181 15.34 -45.40 1.12
N ILE A 182 15.61 -44.98 -0.13
CA ILE A 182 15.10 -43.73 -0.71
C ILE A 182 13.58 -43.77 -0.75
N GLU A 183 12.99 -44.86 -1.26
CA GLU A 183 11.55 -45.06 -1.32
C GLU A 183 10.90 -44.93 0.08
N GLU A 184 11.46 -45.64 1.08
CA GLU A 184 10.98 -45.52 2.47
C GLU A 184 11.07 -44.10 3.03
N MET A 185 12.17 -43.38 2.76
CA MET A 185 12.35 -42.01 3.27
C MET A 185 11.44 -41.00 2.57
N VAL A 186 11.23 -41.17 1.26
CA VAL A 186 10.27 -40.33 0.52
C VAL A 186 8.85 -40.54 1.02
N GLU A 187 8.41 -41.79 1.22
CA GLU A 187 7.09 -42.09 1.76
C GLU A 187 6.90 -41.49 3.18
N ARG A 188 7.91 -41.55 4.03
CA ARG A 188 7.89 -40.93 5.35
C ARG A 188 7.84 -39.42 5.25
N ALA A 189 8.64 -38.81 4.37
CA ALA A 189 8.64 -37.37 4.18
C ALA A 189 7.29 -36.85 3.64
N GLN A 190 6.64 -37.60 2.74
CA GLN A 190 5.27 -37.26 2.28
C GLN A 190 4.28 -37.26 3.44
N LYS A 191 4.30 -38.26 4.33
CA LYS A 191 3.43 -38.30 5.50
C LYS A 191 3.70 -37.17 6.48
N ASP A 192 4.98 -36.84 6.69
CA ASP A 192 5.35 -35.72 7.58
C ASP A 192 4.84 -34.36 7.05
N VAL A 193 5.02 -34.11 5.74
CA VAL A 193 4.53 -32.89 5.09
C VAL A 193 3.01 -32.84 5.08
N GLU A 194 2.31 -33.97 4.86
CA GLU A 194 0.84 -34.01 4.94
C GLU A 194 0.32 -33.69 6.35
N ASN A 195 1.00 -34.18 7.38
CA ASN A 195 0.65 -33.88 8.77
C ASN A 195 0.93 -32.40 9.09
N ASP A 196 2.06 -31.86 8.67
CA ASP A 196 2.41 -30.46 8.85
C ASP A 196 1.39 -29.52 8.14
N ILE A 197 0.98 -29.84 6.92
CA ILE A 197 -0.08 -29.13 6.21
C ILE A 197 -1.39 -29.09 7.04
N LYS A 198 -1.78 -30.23 7.63
CA LYS A 198 -2.98 -30.31 8.44
C LYS A 198 -2.85 -29.47 9.71
N GLU A 199 -1.75 -29.62 10.43
CA GLU A 199 -1.47 -28.89 11.67
C GLU A 199 -1.43 -27.37 11.43
N GLU A 200 -0.78 -26.90 10.38
CA GLU A 200 -0.71 -25.47 10.04
C GLU A 200 -2.07 -24.90 9.64
N GLY A 201 -2.89 -25.66 8.91
CA GLY A 201 -4.26 -25.25 8.60
C GLY A 201 -5.12 -25.14 9.85
N GLU A 202 -5.04 -26.11 10.77
CA GLU A 202 -5.74 -26.09 12.06
C GLU A 202 -5.23 -24.93 12.94
N GLN A 203 -3.93 -24.70 12.97
CA GLN A 203 -3.32 -23.61 13.73
C GLN A 203 -3.79 -22.23 13.21
N ALA A 204 -3.84 -22.03 11.89
CA ALA A 204 -4.33 -20.78 11.30
C ALA A 204 -5.80 -20.49 11.62
N THR A 205 -6.65 -21.54 11.66
CA THR A 205 -8.05 -21.41 12.07
C THR A 205 -8.18 -21.07 13.55
N LEU A 206 -7.36 -21.67 14.40
CA LEU A 206 -7.34 -21.40 15.84
C LEU A 206 -6.86 -19.97 16.13
N GLU A 207 -5.76 -19.56 15.51
CA GLU A 207 -5.17 -18.24 15.67
C GLU A 207 -6.14 -17.13 15.27
N THR A 208 -6.80 -17.27 14.13
CA THR A 208 -7.77 -16.28 13.65
C THR A 208 -9.13 -16.39 14.35
N GLY A 209 -9.42 -17.49 15.04
CA GLY A 209 -10.73 -17.77 15.65
C GLY A 209 -11.83 -18.03 14.60
N VAL A 210 -11.47 -18.46 13.40
CA VAL A 210 -12.41 -18.86 12.34
C VAL A 210 -12.75 -20.33 12.51
N HIS A 211 -13.96 -20.62 12.94
CA HIS A 211 -14.39 -21.99 13.25
C HIS A 211 -15.35 -22.57 12.20
N GLY A 212 -15.44 -23.91 12.15
CA GLY A 212 -16.40 -24.61 11.31
C GLY A 212 -16.05 -24.59 9.82
N LEU A 213 -14.77 -24.51 9.46
CA LEU A 213 -14.31 -24.75 8.09
C LEU A 213 -14.40 -26.25 7.74
N HIS A 214 -14.68 -26.55 6.49
CA HIS A 214 -14.61 -27.92 6.00
C HIS A 214 -13.18 -28.46 6.10
N PRO A 215 -12.92 -29.72 6.49
CA PRO A 215 -11.57 -30.26 6.63
C PRO A 215 -10.68 -30.10 5.40
N GLU A 216 -11.25 -30.20 4.20
CA GLU A 216 -10.51 -29.97 2.95
C GLU A 216 -10.10 -28.51 2.77
N ILE A 217 -10.93 -27.54 3.17
CA ILE A 217 -10.53 -26.11 3.17
C ILE A 217 -9.40 -25.87 4.16
N THR A 218 -9.48 -26.47 5.36
CA THR A 218 -8.42 -26.37 6.35
C THR A 218 -7.10 -26.95 5.82
N LYS A 219 -7.17 -28.10 5.12
CA LYS A 219 -6.01 -28.69 4.44
C LYS A 219 -5.45 -27.79 3.34
N LEU A 220 -6.31 -27.22 2.50
CA LEU A 220 -5.90 -26.25 1.47
C LEU A 220 -5.27 -24.99 2.08
N LEU A 221 -5.82 -24.49 3.18
CA LEU A 221 -5.25 -23.36 3.92
C LEU A 221 -3.83 -23.69 4.40
N GLY A 222 -3.59 -24.89 4.95
CA GLY A 222 -2.26 -25.34 5.37
C GLY A 222 -1.26 -25.45 4.22
N ARG A 223 -1.71 -25.84 3.00
CA ARG A 223 -0.86 -25.87 1.80
C ARG A 223 -0.27 -24.49 1.48
N LEU A 224 -0.96 -23.38 1.83
CA LEU A 224 -0.48 -22.03 1.62
C LEU A 224 0.79 -21.69 2.42
N LYS A 225 1.15 -22.48 3.46
CA LYS A 225 2.44 -22.38 4.17
C LYS A 225 3.62 -22.53 3.22
N TYR A 226 3.49 -23.39 2.23
CA TYR A 226 4.54 -23.71 1.27
C TYR A 226 4.50 -22.81 0.03
N ARG A 227 3.50 -21.96 -0.08
CA ARG A 227 3.34 -21.03 -1.20
C ARG A 227 3.83 -19.63 -0.82
N THR A 228 4.65 -19.06 -1.67
CA THR A 228 5.11 -17.68 -1.57
C THR A 228 4.59 -16.92 -2.79
N SER A 229 4.12 -15.70 -2.61
CA SER A 229 3.67 -14.81 -3.67
C SER A 229 4.23 -13.43 -3.43
N TYR A 230 4.95 -12.88 -4.42
CA TYR A 230 5.61 -11.57 -4.32
C TYR A 230 6.50 -11.40 -3.07
N GLY A 231 7.15 -12.47 -2.62
CA GLY A 231 8.03 -12.47 -1.46
C GLY A 231 7.33 -12.57 -0.11
N GLN A 232 6.01 -12.78 -0.08
CA GLN A 232 5.22 -13.05 1.12
C GLN A 232 4.79 -14.51 1.17
N ASN A 233 4.87 -15.12 2.36
CA ASN A 233 4.22 -16.41 2.62
C ASN A 233 2.70 -16.22 2.59
N VAL A 234 2.01 -16.98 1.73
CA VAL A 234 0.58 -16.78 1.48
C VAL A 234 -0.28 -17.10 2.69
N LEU A 235 0.07 -18.09 3.52
CA LEU A 235 -0.66 -18.40 4.75
C LEU A 235 -0.58 -17.24 5.75
N LYS A 236 0.63 -16.74 6.00
CA LYS A 236 0.85 -15.58 6.90
C LYS A 236 0.12 -14.34 6.40
N HIS A 237 0.18 -14.09 5.09
CA HIS A 237 -0.57 -13.02 4.44
C HIS A 237 -2.08 -13.17 4.64
N SER A 238 -2.63 -14.37 4.45
CA SER A 238 -4.06 -14.63 4.64
C SER A 238 -4.52 -14.41 6.09
N ILE A 239 -3.70 -14.79 7.07
CA ILE A 239 -3.94 -14.51 8.50
C ILE A 239 -3.94 -12.99 8.75
N GLU A 240 -2.97 -12.28 8.20
CA GLU A 240 -2.89 -10.82 8.32
C GLU A 240 -4.09 -10.12 7.71
N VAL A 241 -4.49 -10.49 6.48
CA VAL A 241 -5.69 -9.96 5.81
C VAL A 241 -6.96 -10.23 6.64
N ALA A 242 -7.07 -11.42 7.25
CA ALA A 242 -8.17 -11.73 8.14
C ALA A 242 -8.26 -10.77 9.34
N TYR A 243 -7.14 -10.46 9.98
CA TYR A 243 -7.10 -9.53 11.10
C TYR A 243 -7.39 -8.09 10.66
N LEU A 244 -6.83 -7.64 9.53
CA LEU A 244 -7.08 -6.31 8.98
C LEU A 244 -8.55 -6.11 8.61
N ALA A 245 -9.13 -7.07 7.89
CA ALA A 245 -10.54 -7.03 7.50
C ALA A 245 -11.46 -7.04 8.73
N ALA A 246 -11.15 -7.88 9.75
CA ALA A 246 -11.90 -7.93 10.99
C ALA A 246 -11.85 -6.61 11.78
N LEU A 247 -10.67 -5.97 11.85
CA LEU A 247 -10.49 -4.70 12.53
C LEU A 247 -11.31 -3.61 11.85
N MET A 248 -11.20 -3.50 10.52
CA MET A 248 -11.97 -2.53 9.74
C MET A 248 -13.48 -2.77 9.85
N ALA A 249 -13.93 -4.02 9.79
CA ALA A 249 -15.34 -4.38 9.98
C ALA A 249 -15.87 -3.97 11.36
N SER A 250 -15.07 -4.19 12.42
CA SER A 250 -15.41 -3.77 13.78
C SER A 250 -15.58 -2.27 13.92
N GLU A 251 -14.67 -1.48 13.31
CA GLU A 251 -14.73 -0.02 13.35
C GLU A 251 -15.93 0.56 12.56
N LEU A 252 -16.37 -0.14 11.52
CA LEU A 252 -17.51 0.25 10.69
C LEU A 252 -18.84 -0.35 11.15
N GLY A 253 -18.84 -1.19 12.20
CA GLY A 253 -20.05 -1.85 12.70
C GLY A 253 -20.61 -2.92 11.76
N LEU A 254 -19.74 -3.55 10.93
CA LEU A 254 -20.08 -4.62 10.01
C LEU A 254 -19.86 -6.01 10.62
N ASP A 255 -20.17 -7.08 9.87
CA ASP A 255 -19.96 -8.44 10.35
C ASP A 255 -18.48 -8.82 10.39
N VAL A 256 -17.90 -8.74 11.59
CA VAL A 256 -16.50 -9.06 11.87
C VAL A 256 -16.15 -10.51 11.53
N ASN A 257 -17.07 -11.45 11.76
CA ASN A 257 -16.83 -12.87 11.52
C ASN A 257 -16.83 -13.17 10.03
N LEU A 258 -17.73 -12.56 9.28
CA LEU A 258 -17.78 -12.66 7.82
C LEU A 258 -16.50 -12.09 7.20
N ALA A 259 -16.12 -10.87 7.56
CA ALA A 259 -14.92 -10.21 7.05
C ALA A 259 -13.65 -11.00 7.36
N LYS A 260 -13.52 -11.49 8.60
CA LYS A 260 -12.38 -12.31 9.03
C LYS A 260 -12.29 -13.63 8.26
N ARG A 261 -13.42 -14.33 8.12
CA ARG A 261 -13.50 -15.60 7.39
C ARG A 261 -13.17 -15.42 5.92
N ALA A 262 -13.74 -14.42 5.29
CA ALA A 262 -13.45 -14.09 3.89
C ALA A 262 -12.00 -13.68 3.69
N GLY A 263 -11.43 -12.85 4.58
CA GLY A 263 -10.03 -12.47 4.56
C GLY A 263 -9.07 -13.65 4.71
N LEU A 264 -9.38 -14.62 5.60
CA LEU A 264 -8.56 -15.83 5.76
C LEU A 264 -8.57 -16.70 4.50
N LEU A 265 -9.66 -16.73 3.77
CA LEU A 265 -9.87 -17.62 2.63
C LEU A 265 -9.67 -16.94 1.26
N HIS A 266 -9.41 -15.61 1.20
CA HIS A 266 -9.40 -14.87 -0.07
C HIS A 266 -8.43 -15.47 -1.10
N ASP A 267 -7.29 -15.95 -0.65
CA ASP A 267 -6.20 -16.51 -1.46
C ASP A 267 -6.18 -18.05 -1.51
N ILE A 268 -7.24 -18.74 -1.07
CA ILE A 268 -7.29 -20.21 -0.99
C ILE A 268 -7.07 -20.88 -2.34
N GLY A 269 -7.40 -20.20 -3.44
CA GLY A 269 -7.17 -20.71 -4.80
C GLY A 269 -5.69 -20.91 -5.14
N LYS A 270 -4.78 -20.17 -4.51
CA LYS A 270 -3.33 -20.32 -4.69
C LYS A 270 -2.80 -21.69 -4.19
N ALA A 271 -3.60 -22.42 -3.41
CA ALA A 271 -3.24 -23.79 -2.99
C ALA A 271 -3.30 -24.81 -4.14
N VAL A 272 -4.01 -24.50 -5.24
CA VAL A 272 -4.26 -25.39 -6.38
C VAL A 272 -4.07 -24.73 -7.74
N ASP A 273 -3.64 -23.48 -7.82
CA ASP A 273 -3.48 -22.71 -9.07
C ASP A 273 -2.47 -23.33 -10.04
N GLN A 274 -1.55 -24.16 -9.56
CA GLN A 274 -0.62 -24.93 -10.40
C GLN A 274 -1.26 -26.15 -11.04
N GLU A 275 -2.37 -26.63 -10.49
CA GLU A 275 -3.12 -27.80 -10.96
C GLU A 275 -4.34 -27.41 -11.83
N GLN A 276 -4.77 -26.13 -11.78
CA GLN A 276 -5.96 -25.60 -12.44
C GLN A 276 -5.66 -24.30 -13.17
N GLU A 277 -6.10 -24.18 -14.41
CA GLU A 277 -5.97 -22.94 -15.19
C GLU A 277 -7.03 -21.93 -14.78
N GLY A 278 -6.63 -20.69 -14.54
CA GLY A 278 -7.54 -19.57 -14.26
C GLY A 278 -7.05 -18.66 -13.13
N PRO A 279 -7.75 -17.52 -12.92
CA PRO A 279 -7.46 -16.62 -11.81
C PRO A 279 -7.71 -17.30 -10.46
N HIS A 280 -6.76 -17.22 -9.54
CA HIS A 280 -6.87 -17.85 -8.21
C HIS A 280 -8.09 -17.36 -7.41
N ALA A 281 -8.56 -16.13 -7.64
CA ALA A 281 -9.77 -15.60 -7.01
C ALA A 281 -11.02 -16.40 -7.40
N LEU A 282 -11.18 -16.71 -8.69
CA LEU A 282 -12.30 -17.50 -9.19
C LEU A 282 -12.18 -18.96 -8.76
N ILE A 283 -10.98 -19.57 -8.86
CA ILE A 283 -10.71 -20.93 -8.37
C ILE A 283 -11.03 -21.01 -6.86
N GLY A 284 -10.60 -20.02 -6.08
CA GLY A 284 -10.90 -19.93 -4.65
C GLY A 284 -12.38 -19.83 -4.34
N GLY A 285 -13.12 -19.02 -5.10
CA GLY A 285 -14.58 -18.92 -5.01
C GLY A 285 -15.29 -20.24 -5.29
N ASP A 286 -14.86 -20.96 -6.34
CA ASP A 286 -15.43 -22.27 -6.71
C ASP A 286 -15.14 -23.34 -5.63
N LEU A 287 -13.91 -23.34 -5.06
CA LEU A 287 -13.55 -24.21 -3.93
C LEU A 287 -14.42 -23.91 -2.71
N ALA A 288 -14.55 -22.62 -2.32
CA ALA A 288 -15.37 -22.21 -1.19
C ALA A 288 -16.84 -22.63 -1.41
N LYS A 289 -17.39 -22.45 -2.59
CA LYS A 289 -18.72 -22.90 -2.97
C LYS A 289 -18.88 -24.42 -2.89
N LYS A 290 -17.89 -25.17 -3.40
CA LYS A 290 -17.86 -26.65 -3.36
C LYS A 290 -17.93 -27.18 -1.93
N TYR A 291 -17.30 -26.50 -1.00
CA TYR A 291 -17.23 -26.90 0.41
C TYR A 291 -18.23 -26.15 1.31
N HIS A 292 -19.31 -25.61 0.70
CA HIS A 292 -20.48 -25.03 1.38
C HIS A 292 -20.22 -23.80 2.23
N GLU A 293 -19.28 -22.95 1.82
CA GLU A 293 -19.12 -21.61 2.39
C GLU A 293 -20.33 -20.71 2.06
N SER A 294 -20.58 -19.70 2.89
CA SER A 294 -21.70 -18.79 2.67
C SER A 294 -21.55 -18.02 1.34
N PRO A 295 -22.64 -17.69 0.65
CA PRO A 295 -22.57 -16.97 -0.63
C PRO A 295 -21.81 -15.63 -0.56
N LEU A 296 -21.85 -14.93 0.59
CA LEU A 296 -21.12 -13.68 0.80
C LEU A 296 -19.62 -13.92 0.93
N VAL A 297 -19.19 -15.00 1.62
CA VAL A 297 -17.79 -15.41 1.67
C VAL A 297 -17.29 -15.80 0.29
N VAL A 298 -18.06 -16.62 -0.45
CA VAL A 298 -17.74 -17.03 -1.82
C VAL A 298 -17.56 -15.80 -2.73
N ASN A 299 -18.49 -14.84 -2.63
CA ASN A 299 -18.39 -13.60 -3.42
C ASN A 299 -17.15 -12.79 -3.01
N ALA A 300 -16.88 -12.59 -1.73
CA ALA A 300 -15.73 -11.84 -1.26
C ALA A 300 -14.40 -12.46 -1.77
N ILE A 301 -14.31 -13.81 -1.78
CA ILE A 301 -13.15 -14.52 -2.34
C ILE A 301 -13.04 -14.29 -3.85
N ALA A 302 -14.13 -14.45 -4.61
CA ALA A 302 -14.09 -14.32 -6.06
C ALA A 302 -13.90 -12.87 -6.54
N ALA A 303 -14.32 -11.87 -5.74
CA ALA A 303 -14.36 -10.47 -6.13
C ALA A 303 -13.14 -9.65 -5.67
N HIS A 304 -12.21 -10.18 -4.85
CA HIS A 304 -11.16 -9.38 -4.21
C HIS A 304 -10.17 -8.73 -5.20
N HIS A 305 -10.10 -9.21 -6.44
CA HIS A 305 -9.34 -8.56 -7.52
C HIS A 305 -10.22 -7.78 -8.52
N GLY A 306 -11.54 -7.74 -8.30
CA GLY A 306 -12.46 -6.98 -9.15
C GLY A 306 -12.98 -7.75 -10.38
N ASP A 307 -12.68 -9.04 -10.51
CA ASP A 307 -13.17 -9.89 -11.62
C ASP A 307 -14.68 -10.15 -11.54
N VAL A 308 -15.27 -9.98 -10.36
CA VAL A 308 -16.69 -10.17 -10.08
C VAL A 308 -17.20 -8.97 -9.27
N GLU A 309 -18.48 -8.61 -9.45
CA GLU A 309 -19.14 -7.56 -8.67
C GLU A 309 -19.20 -7.92 -7.18
N MET A 310 -18.82 -6.97 -6.33
CA MET A 310 -18.84 -7.12 -4.87
C MET A 310 -20.26 -6.96 -4.34
N LEU A 311 -20.76 -7.96 -3.62
CA LEU A 311 -22.14 -7.98 -3.11
C LEU A 311 -22.24 -7.49 -1.65
N SER A 312 -21.13 -7.27 -0.96
CA SER A 312 -21.14 -6.83 0.43
C SER A 312 -20.02 -5.84 0.72
N MET A 313 -20.17 -5.05 1.78
CA MET A 313 -19.14 -4.13 2.27
C MET A 313 -17.91 -4.90 2.78
N GLU A 314 -18.12 -6.08 3.36
CA GLU A 314 -17.03 -6.95 3.82
C GLU A 314 -16.13 -7.40 2.66
N ALA A 315 -16.69 -7.63 1.46
CA ALA A 315 -15.89 -7.93 0.27
C ALA A 315 -14.95 -6.77 -0.10
N ILE A 316 -15.43 -5.53 0.00
CA ILE A 316 -14.60 -4.32 -0.20
C ILE A 316 -13.50 -4.25 0.87
N LEU A 317 -13.83 -4.58 2.12
CA LEU A 317 -12.85 -4.58 3.21
C LEU A 317 -11.77 -5.64 3.02
N VAL A 318 -12.10 -6.81 2.48
CA VAL A 318 -11.12 -7.86 2.16
C VAL A 318 -10.16 -7.37 1.08
N GLN A 319 -10.65 -6.73 0.00
CA GLN A 319 -9.80 -6.14 -1.03
C GLN A 319 -8.88 -5.05 -0.45
N ALA A 320 -9.42 -4.17 0.40
CA ALA A 320 -8.62 -3.13 1.05
C ALA A 320 -7.57 -3.73 1.98
N ALA A 321 -7.91 -4.77 2.75
CA ALA A 321 -7.01 -5.47 3.66
C ALA A 321 -5.86 -6.16 2.89
N ASP A 322 -6.17 -6.81 1.77
CA ASP A 322 -5.19 -7.42 0.89
C ASP A 322 -4.22 -6.36 0.35
N ALA A 323 -4.73 -5.25 -0.19
CA ALA A 323 -3.91 -4.14 -0.69
C ALA A 323 -3.00 -3.55 0.41
N ILE A 324 -3.50 -3.37 1.63
CA ILE A 324 -2.73 -2.86 2.77
C ILE A 324 -1.62 -3.84 3.15
N SER A 325 -1.94 -5.14 3.29
CA SER A 325 -0.97 -6.18 3.61
C SER A 325 0.13 -6.29 2.55
N ALA A 326 -0.24 -6.19 1.27
CA ALA A 326 0.69 -6.23 0.14
C ALA A 326 1.58 -4.97 0.04
N ALA A 327 1.07 -3.79 0.42
CA ALA A 327 1.76 -2.51 0.28
C ALA A 327 2.66 -2.14 1.48
N ARG A 328 2.57 -2.84 2.60
CA ARG A 328 3.38 -2.51 3.78
C ARG A 328 4.89 -2.62 3.50
N PRO A 329 5.72 -1.73 4.09
CA PRO A 329 7.16 -1.78 3.92
C PRO A 329 7.73 -3.15 4.32
N GLY A 330 8.41 -3.78 3.37
CA GLY A 330 9.03 -5.09 3.58
C GLY A 330 8.14 -6.31 3.33
N ALA A 331 6.87 -6.16 2.98
CA ALA A 331 5.97 -7.26 2.65
C ALA A 331 6.38 -7.92 1.32
N ARG A 332 6.72 -7.13 0.32
CA ARG A 332 7.20 -7.59 -0.97
C ARG A 332 8.71 -7.42 -1.04
N ARG A 333 9.45 -8.53 -1.12
CA ARG A 333 10.86 -8.48 -1.54
C ARG A 333 10.90 -8.39 -3.05
N GLU A 334 11.39 -7.28 -3.52
CA GLU A 334 11.83 -7.16 -4.90
C GLU A 334 13.06 -8.06 -5.10
N THR A 335 13.08 -8.87 -6.16
CA THR A 335 14.29 -9.62 -6.50
C THR A 335 15.40 -8.62 -6.81
N VAL A 336 16.66 -8.99 -6.54
CA VAL A 336 17.83 -8.12 -6.84
C VAL A 336 17.81 -7.71 -8.31
N GLU A 337 17.40 -8.58 -9.20
CA GLU A 337 17.29 -8.30 -10.65
C GLU A 337 16.20 -7.28 -10.98
N THR A 338 15.01 -7.41 -10.37
CA THR A 338 13.91 -6.46 -10.56
C THR A 338 14.27 -5.10 -9.96
N TYR A 339 14.94 -5.11 -8.82
CA TYR A 339 15.49 -3.93 -8.17
C TYR A 339 16.51 -3.21 -9.07
N ILE A 340 17.49 -3.93 -9.62
CA ILE A 340 18.50 -3.36 -10.54
C ILE A 340 17.81 -2.79 -11.79
N LYS A 341 16.92 -3.55 -12.43
CA LYS A 341 16.18 -3.08 -13.62
C LYS A 341 15.35 -1.82 -13.33
N ARG A 342 14.78 -1.70 -12.12
CA ARG A 342 14.06 -0.48 -11.74
C ARG A 342 14.99 0.71 -11.58
N LEU A 343 16.16 0.53 -10.96
CA LEU A 343 17.17 1.59 -10.85
C LEU A 343 17.67 2.03 -12.21
N GLU A 344 18.01 1.08 -13.08
CA GLU A 344 18.43 1.35 -14.47
C GLU A 344 17.36 2.13 -15.24
N LYS A 345 16.09 1.73 -15.11
CA LYS A 345 14.99 2.39 -15.79
C LYS A 345 14.69 3.78 -15.24
N LEU A 346 14.85 4.02 -13.94
CA LEU A 346 14.79 5.35 -13.31
C LEU A 346 15.88 6.27 -13.88
N GLU A 347 17.11 5.77 -13.96
CA GLU A 347 18.24 6.50 -14.51
C GLU A 347 18.09 6.73 -16.03
N GLU A 348 17.56 5.77 -16.78
CA GLU A 348 17.26 5.88 -18.21
C GLU A 348 16.23 6.97 -18.50
N ILE A 349 15.12 6.99 -17.75
CA ILE A 349 14.10 8.05 -17.86
C ILE A 349 14.71 9.42 -17.59
N ALA A 350 15.49 9.56 -16.53
CA ALA A 350 16.10 10.84 -16.18
C ALA A 350 17.14 11.29 -17.21
N ASN A 351 17.96 10.38 -17.72
CA ASN A 351 18.99 10.67 -18.72
C ASN A 351 18.42 10.94 -20.12
N SER A 352 17.14 10.62 -20.38
CA SER A 352 16.49 10.92 -21.66
C SER A 352 16.15 12.40 -21.87
N TYR A 353 16.16 13.20 -20.81
CA TYR A 353 15.81 14.60 -20.86
C TYR A 353 17.00 15.49 -21.27
N GLU A 354 16.71 16.46 -22.14
CA GLU A 354 17.70 17.41 -22.60
C GLU A 354 18.18 18.31 -21.45
N GLY A 355 19.51 18.49 -21.33
CA GLY A 355 20.12 19.27 -20.25
C GLY A 355 20.54 18.44 -19.03
N VAL A 356 20.17 17.15 -18.95
CA VAL A 356 20.68 16.25 -17.93
C VAL A 356 22.11 15.80 -18.32
N GLU A 357 23.05 15.96 -17.39
CA GLU A 357 24.42 15.48 -17.55
C GLU A 357 24.55 14.03 -17.07
N LYS A 358 24.05 13.75 -15.89
CA LYS A 358 24.04 12.42 -15.26
C LYS A 358 22.91 12.32 -14.24
N SER A 359 22.40 11.11 -14.04
CA SER A 359 21.47 10.81 -12.97
C SER A 359 21.95 9.62 -12.14
N TYR A 360 21.58 9.58 -10.87
CA TYR A 360 21.90 8.50 -9.93
C TYR A 360 20.70 8.17 -9.09
N ALA A 361 20.23 6.93 -9.15
CA ALA A 361 19.24 6.40 -8.23
C ALA A 361 19.93 5.98 -6.92
N ILE A 362 19.56 6.59 -5.80
CA ILE A 362 20.16 6.36 -4.48
C ILE A 362 19.07 5.98 -3.46
N GLN A 363 19.47 5.60 -2.24
CA GLN A 363 18.57 5.17 -1.18
C GLN A 363 17.60 4.06 -1.62
N ALA A 364 18.13 3.04 -2.28
CA ALA A 364 17.34 1.93 -2.80
C ALA A 364 16.24 2.35 -3.81
N GLY A 365 16.51 3.38 -4.64
CA GLY A 365 15.56 3.90 -5.63
C GLY A 365 14.47 4.81 -5.07
N ARG A 366 14.59 5.23 -3.81
CA ARG A 366 13.66 6.21 -3.18
C ARG A 366 14.07 7.66 -3.41
N GLU A 367 15.27 7.89 -3.91
CA GLU A 367 15.76 9.22 -4.29
C GLU A 367 16.50 9.10 -5.61
N ILE A 368 16.18 9.99 -6.56
CA ILE A 368 16.97 10.16 -7.77
C ILE A 368 17.65 11.54 -7.74
N ARG A 369 18.96 11.56 -7.94
CA ARG A 369 19.75 12.78 -8.07
C ARG A 369 20.10 12.99 -9.53
N ILE A 370 19.76 14.16 -10.03
CA ILE A 370 19.90 14.54 -11.43
C ILE A 370 20.82 15.75 -11.51
N MET A 371 21.95 15.58 -12.15
CA MET A 371 22.90 16.65 -12.40
C MET A 371 22.57 17.27 -13.75
N VAL A 372 22.29 18.57 -13.78
CA VAL A 372 21.96 19.31 -15.00
C VAL A 372 23.06 20.29 -15.37
N LYS A 373 23.19 20.52 -16.67
CA LYS A 373 24.18 21.46 -17.25
C LYS A 373 23.65 22.88 -17.10
N PRO A 374 24.39 23.78 -16.43
CA PRO A 374 23.96 25.16 -16.22
C PRO A 374 23.91 26.00 -17.50
N GLU A 375 24.58 25.54 -18.59
CA GLU A 375 24.54 26.20 -19.90
C GLU A 375 23.21 25.94 -20.64
N VAL A 376 22.46 24.90 -20.25
CA VAL A 376 21.20 24.46 -20.90
C VAL A 376 19.96 24.75 -20.05
N LEU A 377 20.09 24.62 -18.74
CA LEU A 377 18.96 24.77 -17.80
C LEU A 377 19.33 25.78 -16.70
N ASP A 378 18.45 26.73 -16.49
CA ASP A 378 18.48 27.66 -15.36
C ASP A 378 17.66 27.14 -14.17
N ASP A 379 17.54 27.94 -13.09
CA ASP A 379 16.75 27.59 -11.91
C ASP A 379 15.29 27.30 -12.25
N ALA A 380 14.68 28.05 -13.19
CA ALA A 380 13.28 27.87 -13.58
C ALA A 380 13.10 26.60 -14.43
N GLY A 381 13.99 26.35 -15.37
CA GLY A 381 14.02 25.12 -16.17
C GLY A 381 14.27 23.88 -15.34
N SER A 382 15.05 23.97 -14.26
CA SER A 382 15.28 22.87 -13.31
C SER A 382 14.01 22.48 -12.53
N ILE A 383 13.15 23.46 -12.21
CA ILE A 383 11.85 23.20 -11.56
C ILE A 383 10.87 22.53 -12.53
N GLU A 384 10.85 22.99 -13.79
CA GLU A 384 10.02 22.40 -14.84
C GLU A 384 10.46 20.96 -15.13
N LEU A 385 11.75 20.74 -15.32
CA LEU A 385 12.33 19.39 -15.48
C LEU A 385 11.94 18.45 -14.35
N ALA A 386 11.98 18.91 -13.08
CA ALA A 386 11.63 18.09 -11.95
C ALA A 386 10.14 17.67 -11.96
N ARG A 387 9.25 18.54 -12.44
CA ARG A 387 7.82 18.24 -12.59
C ARG A 387 7.55 17.25 -13.72
N ASP A 388 8.18 17.47 -14.86
CA ASP A 388 8.01 16.59 -16.02
C ASP A 388 8.56 15.20 -15.76
N LEU A 389 9.70 15.12 -15.06
CA LEU A 389 10.26 13.86 -14.60
C LEU A 389 9.37 13.15 -13.60
N ALA A 390 8.78 13.87 -12.63
CA ALA A 390 7.84 13.27 -11.68
C ALA A 390 6.67 12.61 -12.43
N LYS A 391 6.07 13.33 -13.37
CA LYS A 391 4.98 12.82 -14.19
C LYS A 391 5.40 11.61 -15.06
N SER A 392 6.55 11.69 -15.70
CA SER A 392 7.06 10.61 -16.53
C SER A 392 7.39 9.35 -15.74
N ILE A 393 7.91 9.49 -14.52
CA ILE A 393 8.17 8.38 -13.61
C ILE A 393 6.86 7.76 -13.13
N GLU A 394 5.85 8.56 -12.78
CA GLU A 394 4.52 8.08 -12.39
C GLU A 394 3.80 7.30 -13.52
N GLU A 395 3.96 7.73 -14.78
CA GLU A 395 3.33 7.09 -15.94
C GLU A 395 4.06 5.80 -16.40
N GLN A 396 5.37 5.71 -16.19
CA GLN A 396 6.20 4.63 -16.79
C GLN A 396 6.70 3.59 -15.78
N LEU A 397 6.62 3.87 -14.48
CA LEU A 397 7.16 3.01 -13.43
C LEU A 397 6.14 2.73 -12.33
N GLU A 398 5.92 1.44 -12.07
CA GLU A 398 5.27 1.01 -10.83
C GLU A 398 6.32 0.92 -9.71
N TYR A 399 6.14 1.71 -8.64
CA TYR A 399 7.04 1.70 -7.49
C TYR A 399 6.28 1.74 -6.16
N PRO A 400 6.77 1.04 -5.14
CA PRO A 400 6.14 1.03 -3.83
C PRO A 400 6.56 2.27 -3.03
N GLY A 401 5.75 3.30 -3.02
CA GLY A 401 5.95 4.48 -2.16
C GLY A 401 6.29 5.76 -2.94
N GLN A 402 6.93 6.73 -2.29
CA GLN A 402 7.29 8.03 -2.88
C GLN A 402 8.75 8.02 -3.34
N ILE A 403 9.01 8.57 -4.53
CA ILE A 403 10.36 8.81 -5.05
C ILE A 403 10.66 10.31 -4.92
N LYS A 404 11.77 10.63 -4.28
CA LYS A 404 12.25 12.00 -4.15
C LYS A 404 13.14 12.37 -5.33
N ILE A 405 12.77 13.41 -6.05
CA ILE A 405 13.53 13.91 -7.19
C ILE A 405 14.36 15.12 -6.74
N ASN A 406 15.68 15.01 -6.84
CA ASN A 406 16.62 16.09 -6.55
C ASN A 406 17.33 16.51 -7.83
N VAL A 407 17.01 17.70 -8.33
CA VAL A 407 17.73 18.31 -9.45
C VAL A 407 18.84 19.21 -8.91
N ILE A 408 20.06 19.00 -9.36
CA ILE A 408 21.28 19.69 -8.88
C ILE A 408 21.90 20.40 -10.07
N LEU A 409 21.97 21.73 -10.01
CA LEU A 409 22.77 22.51 -10.96
C LEU A 409 24.25 22.28 -10.65
N SER A 410 24.98 21.67 -11.59
CA SER A 410 26.41 21.40 -11.46
C SER A 410 27.22 22.63 -11.87
N LEU A 411 27.62 23.43 -10.90
CA LEU A 411 28.54 24.56 -11.12
C LEU A 411 29.97 24.11 -10.80
N ILE A 412 30.65 23.50 -11.77
CA ILE A 412 32.02 22.97 -11.54
C ILE A 412 33.08 24.07 -11.38
N HIS A 413 32.78 25.35 -11.61
CA HIS A 413 33.76 26.42 -11.67
C HIS A 413 33.49 27.69 -10.84
N ILE A 414 32.58 27.70 -9.86
CA ILE A 414 32.37 28.88 -9.02
C ILE A 414 32.28 28.48 -7.55
N SER A 415 32.98 29.23 -6.70
CA SER A 415 33.13 29.08 -5.27
C SER A 415 31.87 29.42 -4.46
N GLU A 416 30.68 29.04 -4.89
CA GLU A 416 29.43 29.24 -4.16
C GLU A 416 28.64 27.93 -3.95
N PRO A 417 27.89 27.80 -2.83
CA PRO A 417 27.25 26.55 -2.47
C PRO A 417 26.12 26.17 -3.43
N THR A 418 26.11 24.92 -3.86
CA THR A 418 25.08 24.26 -4.67
C THR A 418 23.68 24.55 -4.18
N ARG A 419 22.84 25.20 -5.00
CA ARG A 419 21.41 25.35 -4.75
C ARG A 419 20.69 24.04 -5.05
N ARG A 420 19.96 23.52 -4.05
CA ARG A 420 19.11 22.34 -4.20
C ARG A 420 17.66 22.77 -4.40
N VAL A 421 17.04 22.26 -5.45
CA VAL A 421 15.59 22.31 -5.63
C VAL A 421 15.04 20.94 -5.22
N VAL A 422 14.21 20.91 -4.19
CA VAL A 422 13.54 19.69 -3.68
C VAL A 422 12.04 19.88 -3.90
N ILE A 423 11.44 19.00 -4.67
CA ILE A 423 9.98 18.89 -4.82
C ILE A 423 9.57 17.58 -4.14
N SER A 424 8.66 17.66 -3.19
CA SER A 424 8.08 16.53 -2.46
C SER A 424 6.69 16.22 -2.97
#